data_20baee4b7722de168b10857cd0a82287
#
_entry.id   20baee4b7722de168b10857cd0a82287
#
_cell.length_a   1.000
_cell.length_b   1.000
_cell.length_c   1.000
_cell.angle_alpha   90.00
_cell.angle_beta   90.00
_cell.angle_gamma   90.00
#
_symmetry.space_group_name_H-M   'P 1'
#
loop_
_entity.id
_entity.type
_entity.pdbx_description
1 polymer ?
#
loop_
_entity_poly.entity_id
_entity_poly.type
_entity_poly.pdbx_seq_one_letter_code
_entity_poly.pdbx_strand_id
1 'polypeptide(L)'
;MFPKFLIALITTIFSLQSCKAQIKSVNEYNRIVLNGVEHGVFIKGNNTKNPVLLVLHGGPGFSDFYFWQTHNKDLERRYTVVTYDQRGTGLSYNDVIAPESMTFDQIERDALSLINILKERFKKDKIFLVGYSAGTITGVNLVKKHPSLFYAYIGVGQVTNLYLNEKTSLSYSIQQAKLQKDITALSQLQELQKRYPSQTKNDLQDLYLSRKWLRHFHGDFCKGTSVGQLYKNMDTFAKQHYNDSLIAKGQSFTMEAMWAEVMKVDLFRTAKELKVPVYFIAGRCDYNAPSKLAFKFYKKLKAPSKTFIWFENSGHYAPFVEAEKFNRLLLDEILANEKL
;
A
#
# COMPACT_ATOMS: atom_id res chain seq x y z
N MET A 1 -53.69 74.77 -1.40
CA MET A 1 -52.22 74.65 -1.21
C MET A 1 -51.96 73.38 -0.45
N PHE A 2 -51.70 72.21 -1.12
CA PHE A 2 -51.46 70.90 -0.50
C PHE A 2 -50.00 70.53 -0.70
N PRO A 3 -49.29 70.11 0.35
CA PRO A 3 -47.91 69.72 0.19
C PRO A 3 -47.76 68.25 -0.38
N LYS A 4 -46.93 68.10 -1.38
CA LYS A 4 -46.58 66.80 -1.96
C LYS A 4 -45.58 66.10 -1.04
N PHE A 5 -45.97 64.96 -0.47
CA PHE A 5 -45.08 64.07 0.20
C PHE A 5 -44.36 63.19 -0.83
N LEU A 6 -43.02 63.31 -0.86
CA LEU A 6 -42.13 62.50 -1.70
C LEU A 6 -41.74 61.25 -0.88
N ILE A 7 -42.28 60.11 -1.22
CA ILE A 7 -41.87 58.81 -0.62
C ILE A 7 -40.63 58.33 -1.34
N ALA A 8 -39.47 58.37 -0.69
CA ALA A 8 -38.24 57.81 -1.18
C ALA A 8 -38.24 56.30 -0.89
N LEU A 9 -38.32 55.47 -1.93
CA LEU A 9 -38.22 54.03 -1.88
C LEU A 9 -36.74 53.63 -1.76
N ILE A 10 -36.28 53.27 -0.56
CA ILE A 10 -34.94 52.75 -0.34
C ILE A 10 -34.93 51.26 -0.71
N THR A 11 -34.48 50.92 -1.89
CA THR A 11 -34.21 49.53 -2.30
C THR A 11 -32.89 49.08 -1.72
N THR A 12 -32.96 48.30 -0.62
CA THR A 12 -31.79 47.64 -0.03
C THR A 12 -31.44 46.43 -0.91
N ILE A 13 -30.37 46.57 -1.70
CA ILE A 13 -29.80 45.46 -2.48
C ILE A 13 -29.03 44.58 -1.50
N PHE A 14 -29.63 43.47 -1.07
CA PHE A 14 -28.92 42.40 -0.40
C PHE A 14 -28.00 41.71 -1.43
N SER A 15 -26.72 42.06 -1.45
CA SER A 15 -25.69 41.31 -2.16
C SER A 15 -25.52 39.97 -1.43
N LEU A 16 -26.08 38.91 -1.98
CA LEU A 16 -25.74 37.53 -1.63
C LEU A 16 -24.26 37.30 -2.02
N GLN A 17 -23.35 37.65 -1.12
CA GLN A 17 -21.97 37.13 -1.23
C GLN A 17 -22.02 35.62 -1.06
N SER A 18 -22.01 34.93 -2.19
CA SER A 18 -21.78 33.49 -2.24
C SER A 18 -20.42 33.21 -1.59
N CYS A 19 -20.45 32.78 -0.33
CA CYS A 19 -19.25 32.32 0.35
C CYS A 19 -18.82 31.01 -0.31
N LYS A 20 -18.01 31.12 -1.37
CA LYS A 20 -17.34 29.95 -1.95
C LYS A 20 -16.43 29.40 -0.87
N ALA A 21 -16.82 28.27 -0.26
CA ALA A 21 -16.00 27.60 0.71
C ALA A 21 -14.59 27.40 0.11
N GLN A 22 -13.60 28.04 0.70
CA GLN A 22 -12.23 28.01 0.21
C GLN A 22 -11.75 26.56 0.20
N ILE A 23 -11.33 26.07 -0.98
CA ILE A 23 -10.73 24.74 -1.13
C ILE A 23 -9.39 24.80 -0.39
N LYS A 24 -9.25 23.94 0.63
CA LYS A 24 -8.03 23.86 1.42
C LYS A 24 -7.24 22.62 0.97
N SER A 25 -6.06 22.82 0.38
CA SER A 25 -5.09 21.75 0.09
C SER A 25 -4.31 21.34 1.34
N VAL A 26 -3.72 20.16 1.30
CA VAL A 26 -2.79 19.66 2.30
C VAL A 26 -1.55 19.08 1.62
N ASN A 27 -0.36 19.40 2.13
CA ASN A 27 0.92 18.83 1.71
C ASN A 27 1.86 18.86 2.92
N GLU A 28 1.89 17.77 3.68
CA GLU A 28 2.52 17.75 5.00
C GLU A 28 3.30 16.45 5.22
N TYR A 29 4.41 16.58 5.92
CA TYR A 29 5.07 15.52 6.65
C TYR A 29 4.86 15.75 8.15
N ASN A 30 4.37 14.73 8.84
CA ASN A 30 4.11 14.77 10.27
C ASN A 30 4.80 13.61 10.97
N ARG A 31 5.19 13.84 12.22
CA ARG A 31 5.54 12.77 13.14
C ARG A 31 4.38 12.56 14.10
N ILE A 32 3.79 11.37 14.05
CA ILE A 32 2.58 11.03 14.82
C ILE A 32 2.91 9.86 15.74
N VAL A 33 2.66 10.03 17.03
CA VAL A 33 2.83 8.95 18.01
C VAL A 33 1.63 8.01 17.93
N LEU A 34 1.88 6.76 17.55
CA LEU A 34 0.89 5.68 17.50
C LEU A 34 1.33 4.59 18.48
N ASN A 35 0.53 4.35 19.50
CA ASN A 35 0.80 3.32 20.53
C ASN A 35 2.25 3.36 21.05
N GLY A 36 2.73 4.57 21.42
CA GLY A 36 4.03 4.79 22.03
C GLY A 36 5.24 4.87 21.09
N VAL A 37 5.04 4.73 19.78
CA VAL A 37 6.11 4.89 18.77
C VAL A 37 5.76 6.02 17.80
N GLU A 38 6.75 6.85 17.50
CA GLU A 38 6.62 7.93 16.52
C GLU A 38 6.70 7.39 15.09
N HIS A 39 5.74 7.77 14.25
CA HIS A 39 5.65 7.35 12.86
C HIS A 39 5.77 8.54 11.92
N GLY A 40 6.54 8.37 10.84
CA GLY A 40 6.59 9.32 9.72
C GLY A 40 5.36 9.17 8.84
N VAL A 41 4.54 10.22 8.76
CA VAL A 41 3.26 10.23 8.03
C VAL A 41 3.24 11.35 7.01
N PHE A 42 2.99 11.02 5.76
CA PHE A 42 2.84 11.98 4.65
C PHE A 42 1.36 12.11 4.28
N ILE A 43 0.88 13.34 4.19
CA ILE A 43 -0.51 13.65 3.87
C ILE A 43 -0.54 14.65 2.73
N LYS A 44 -1.08 14.26 1.58
CA LYS A 44 -1.17 15.12 0.40
C LYS A 44 -2.56 15.09 -0.22
N GLY A 45 -3.05 16.23 -0.65
CA GLY A 45 -4.32 16.33 -1.36
C GLY A 45 -4.68 17.76 -1.74
N ASN A 46 -5.31 17.93 -2.91
CA ASN A 46 -5.69 19.23 -3.43
C ASN A 46 -6.95 19.79 -2.74
N ASN A 47 -7.68 18.95 -2.01
CA ASN A 47 -8.87 19.36 -1.27
C ASN A 47 -9.08 18.44 -0.06
N THR A 48 -8.99 18.98 1.14
CA THR A 48 -9.18 18.24 2.39
C THR A 48 -10.62 17.71 2.60
N LYS A 49 -11.56 18.11 1.74
CA LYS A 49 -12.89 17.53 1.68
C LYS A 49 -12.95 16.20 0.91
N ASN A 50 -11.93 15.88 0.13
CA ASN A 50 -11.84 14.61 -0.57
C ASN A 50 -11.83 13.43 0.41
N PRO A 51 -12.25 12.22 -0.01
CA PRO A 51 -12.09 11.02 0.81
C PRO A 51 -10.61 10.74 1.09
N VAL A 52 -10.34 10.15 2.25
CA VAL A 52 -8.99 9.72 2.62
C VAL A 52 -8.68 8.39 1.96
N LEU A 53 -7.49 8.28 1.37
CA LEU A 53 -6.89 7.05 0.85
C LEU A 53 -5.66 6.74 1.67
N LEU A 54 -5.74 5.74 2.55
CA LEU A 54 -4.59 5.29 3.34
C LEU A 54 -3.88 4.15 2.63
N VAL A 55 -2.57 4.24 2.52
CA VAL A 55 -1.70 3.21 1.93
C VAL A 55 -0.89 2.52 3.02
N LEU A 56 -0.98 1.19 3.08
CA LEU A 56 -0.15 0.31 3.89
C LEU A 56 0.95 -0.26 3.00
N HIS A 57 2.20 0.12 3.28
CA HIS A 57 3.36 -0.30 2.48
C HIS A 57 3.71 -1.78 2.62
N GLY A 58 4.56 -2.26 1.72
CA GLY A 58 5.02 -3.63 1.67
C GLY A 58 6.23 -3.95 2.56
N GLY A 59 6.93 -5.03 2.24
CA GLY A 59 8.07 -5.55 2.95
C GLY A 59 7.81 -6.92 3.56
N PRO A 60 7.71 -7.08 4.89
CA PRO A 60 7.61 -6.02 5.92
C PRO A 60 8.85 -5.13 5.98
N GLY A 61 8.65 -3.88 6.40
CA GLY A 61 9.76 -2.95 6.62
C GLY A 61 10.26 -2.21 5.36
N PHE A 62 9.57 -2.27 4.23
CA PHE A 62 9.97 -1.56 3.02
C PHE A 62 9.22 -0.24 2.89
N SER A 63 9.86 0.85 3.31
CA SER A 63 9.33 2.21 3.09
C SER A 63 9.19 2.49 1.59
N ASP A 64 8.00 2.87 1.15
CA ASP A 64 7.70 3.10 -0.27
C ASP A 64 6.99 4.45 -0.54
N PHE A 65 6.87 5.33 0.47
CA PHE A 65 6.18 6.61 0.35
C PHE A 65 6.65 7.43 -0.85
N TYR A 66 7.94 7.38 -1.16
CA TYR A 66 8.55 8.11 -2.26
C TYR A 66 8.09 7.61 -3.63
N PHE A 67 7.76 6.34 -3.79
CA PHE A 67 7.18 5.82 -5.03
C PHE A 67 5.75 6.35 -5.21
N TRP A 68 4.93 6.30 -4.16
CA TRP A 68 3.57 6.83 -4.18
C TRP A 68 3.54 8.32 -4.53
N GLN A 69 4.41 9.11 -3.91
CA GLN A 69 4.51 10.54 -4.15
C GLN A 69 5.06 10.89 -5.53
N THR A 70 5.90 10.02 -6.11
CA THR A 70 6.48 10.24 -7.43
C THR A 70 5.54 9.83 -8.55
N HIS A 71 4.97 8.63 -8.46
CA HIS A 71 4.26 7.99 -9.57
C HIS A 71 2.73 8.14 -9.48
N ASN A 72 2.19 8.38 -8.28
CA ASN A 72 0.74 8.39 -8.05
C ASN A 72 0.19 9.74 -7.59
N LYS A 73 0.88 10.81 -7.94
CA LYS A 73 0.53 12.20 -7.61
C LYS A 73 -0.88 12.61 -8.07
N ASP A 74 -1.34 12.07 -9.18
CA ASP A 74 -2.68 12.34 -9.71
C ASP A 74 -3.80 11.97 -8.75
N LEU A 75 -3.58 11.01 -7.85
CA LEU A 75 -4.56 10.63 -6.84
C LEU A 75 -4.93 11.80 -5.92
N GLU A 76 -4.00 12.75 -5.69
CA GLU A 76 -4.22 13.95 -4.86
C GLU A 76 -5.35 14.86 -5.39
N ARG A 77 -5.74 14.70 -6.66
CA ARG A 77 -6.83 15.46 -7.28
C ARG A 77 -8.20 15.15 -6.66
N ARG A 78 -8.44 13.89 -6.26
CA ARG A 78 -9.73 13.45 -5.75
C ARG A 78 -9.65 12.66 -4.44
N TYR A 79 -8.45 12.46 -3.91
CA TYR A 79 -8.20 11.87 -2.59
C TYR A 79 -7.34 12.79 -1.71
N THR A 80 -7.47 12.65 -0.40
CA THR A 80 -6.42 12.98 0.55
C THR A 80 -5.60 11.72 0.74
N VAL A 81 -4.46 11.65 0.06
CA VAL A 81 -3.58 10.47 0.05
C VAL A 81 -2.70 10.49 1.29
N VAL A 82 -2.69 9.40 2.02
CA VAL A 82 -1.87 9.21 3.21
C VAL A 82 -0.99 7.99 3.01
N THR A 83 0.32 8.22 3.04
CA THR A 83 1.33 7.18 3.15
C THR A 83 2.06 7.34 4.48
N TYR A 84 2.46 6.26 5.11
CA TYR A 84 3.23 6.34 6.34
C TYR A 84 4.18 5.16 6.45
N ASP A 85 5.29 5.36 7.14
CA ASP A 85 6.17 4.28 7.50
C ASP A 85 5.61 3.56 8.72
N GLN A 86 5.34 2.26 8.59
CA GLN A 86 4.85 1.43 9.67
C GLN A 86 5.95 1.28 10.74
N ARG A 87 5.59 0.84 11.94
CA ARG A 87 6.51 0.60 13.06
C ARG A 87 7.80 -0.07 12.59
N GLY A 88 8.94 0.44 13.03
CA GLY A 88 10.26 -0.11 12.71
C GLY A 88 10.74 0.11 11.27
N THR A 89 10.01 0.87 10.45
CA THR A 89 10.32 1.07 9.04
C THR A 89 10.76 2.50 8.77
N GLY A 90 11.78 2.70 7.92
CA GLY A 90 12.16 4.00 7.38
C GLY A 90 12.20 5.10 8.43
N LEU A 91 11.40 6.14 8.24
CA LEU A 91 11.31 7.30 9.15
C LEU A 91 10.65 6.98 10.51
N SER A 92 10.02 5.82 10.65
CA SER A 92 9.45 5.32 11.90
C SER A 92 10.39 4.36 12.64
N TYR A 93 11.57 4.11 12.08
CA TYR A 93 12.60 3.32 12.75
C TYR A 93 13.33 4.15 13.80
N ASN A 94 13.54 3.57 14.98
CA ASN A 94 14.49 4.04 15.98
C ASN A 94 15.02 2.85 16.80
N ASP A 95 16.18 3.01 17.42
CA ASP A 95 16.88 1.94 18.13
C ASP A 95 16.22 1.50 19.45
N VAL A 96 15.16 2.20 19.91
CA VAL A 96 14.45 1.88 21.16
C VAL A 96 13.18 1.05 20.94
N ILE A 97 12.83 0.73 19.69
CA ILE A 97 11.70 -0.15 19.39
C ILE A 97 12.05 -1.57 19.81
N ALA A 98 11.31 -2.11 20.75
CA ALA A 98 11.49 -3.49 21.19
C ALA A 98 11.13 -4.48 20.07
N PRO A 99 12.02 -5.43 19.67
CA PRO A 99 11.74 -6.40 18.64
C PRO A 99 10.47 -7.22 18.87
N GLU A 100 10.11 -7.47 20.14
CA GLU A 100 8.91 -8.21 20.54
C GLU A 100 7.62 -7.46 20.23
N SER A 101 7.72 -6.12 20.03
CA SER A 101 6.58 -5.30 19.60
C SER A 101 6.32 -5.37 18.09
N MET A 102 7.23 -5.98 17.33
CA MET A 102 7.12 -6.13 15.88
C MET A 102 6.25 -7.33 15.52
N THR A 103 4.93 -7.15 15.62
CA THR A 103 3.92 -8.17 15.31
C THR A 103 2.85 -7.59 14.39
N PHE A 104 2.19 -8.42 13.59
CA PHE A 104 1.04 -7.95 12.78
C PHE A 104 -0.05 -7.33 13.65
N ASP A 105 -0.31 -7.88 14.82
CA ASP A 105 -1.32 -7.36 15.73
C ASP A 105 -0.97 -5.94 16.22
N GLN A 106 0.31 -5.66 16.51
CA GLN A 106 0.74 -4.31 16.87
C GLN A 106 0.70 -3.35 15.68
N ILE A 107 1.11 -3.79 14.49
CA ILE A 107 1.02 -2.99 13.26
C ILE A 107 -0.43 -2.66 12.92
N GLU A 108 -1.35 -3.61 13.13
CA GLU A 108 -2.79 -3.36 12.96
C GLU A 108 -3.32 -2.33 13.96
N ARG A 109 -2.89 -2.39 15.24
CA ARG A 109 -3.26 -1.37 16.25
C ARG A 109 -2.73 0.00 15.89
N ASP A 110 -1.49 0.10 15.39
CA ASP A 110 -0.92 1.37 14.96
C ASP A 110 -1.71 1.95 13.77
N ALA A 111 -2.00 1.12 12.78
CA ALA A 111 -2.80 1.53 11.62
C ALA A 111 -4.22 1.96 12.02
N LEU A 112 -4.87 1.24 12.95
CA LEU A 112 -6.20 1.60 13.46
C LEU A 112 -6.18 2.94 14.19
N SER A 113 -5.13 3.20 14.99
CA SER A 113 -4.95 4.49 15.65
C SER A 113 -4.79 5.62 14.63
N LEU A 114 -3.99 5.41 13.59
CA LEU A 114 -3.84 6.39 12.49
C LEU A 114 -5.16 6.61 11.76
N ILE A 115 -5.90 5.57 11.44
CA ILE A 115 -7.22 5.65 10.79
C ILE A 115 -8.17 6.54 11.60
N ASN A 116 -8.24 6.36 12.92
CA ASN A 116 -9.10 7.17 13.79
C ASN A 116 -8.69 8.64 13.80
N ILE A 117 -7.39 8.94 13.89
CA ILE A 117 -6.84 10.31 13.79
C ILE A 117 -7.22 10.95 12.45
N LEU A 118 -7.07 10.23 11.35
CA LEU A 118 -7.39 10.73 10.01
C LEU A 118 -8.89 10.99 9.84
N LYS A 119 -9.73 10.09 10.34
CA LYS A 119 -11.19 10.25 10.30
C LYS A 119 -11.63 11.49 11.06
N GLU A 120 -11.12 11.70 12.27
CA GLU A 120 -11.41 12.88 13.09
C GLU A 120 -10.93 14.16 12.41
N ARG A 121 -9.66 14.19 12.00
CA ARG A 121 -9.03 15.35 11.35
C ARG A 121 -9.76 15.81 10.10
N PHE A 122 -10.13 14.87 9.23
CA PHE A 122 -10.77 15.17 7.94
C PHE A 122 -12.30 15.05 7.97
N LYS A 123 -12.88 14.78 9.14
CA LYS A 123 -14.34 14.62 9.34
C LYS A 123 -14.91 13.59 8.37
N LYS A 124 -14.34 12.38 8.38
CA LYS A 124 -14.76 11.25 7.53
C LYS A 124 -15.28 10.10 8.39
N ASP A 125 -16.40 9.51 7.99
CA ASP A 125 -16.91 8.29 8.63
C ASP A 125 -16.16 7.04 8.20
N LYS A 126 -15.70 7.03 6.95
CA LYS A 126 -14.95 5.92 6.34
C LYS A 126 -13.77 6.43 5.52
N ILE A 127 -12.84 5.53 5.21
CA ILE A 127 -11.70 5.79 4.34
C ILE A 127 -11.58 4.69 3.27
N PHE A 128 -10.79 4.94 2.21
CA PHE A 128 -10.30 3.91 1.31
C PHE A 128 -8.99 3.35 1.85
N LEU A 129 -8.79 2.04 1.72
CA LEU A 129 -7.58 1.36 2.18
C LEU A 129 -6.89 0.64 1.04
N VAL A 130 -5.64 1.01 0.76
CA VAL A 130 -4.73 0.28 -0.12
C VAL A 130 -3.78 -0.53 0.74
N GLY A 131 -3.70 -1.83 0.51
CA GLY A 131 -2.60 -2.66 0.98
C GLY A 131 -1.69 -3.00 -0.20
N TYR A 132 -0.39 -2.80 -0.05
CA TYR A 132 0.60 -3.15 -1.06
C TYR A 132 1.52 -4.27 -0.56
N SER A 133 1.66 -5.36 -1.33
CA SER A 133 2.55 -6.47 -0.96
C SER A 133 2.27 -7.00 0.47
N ALA A 134 3.23 -7.05 1.37
CA ALA A 134 3.02 -7.45 2.77
C ALA A 134 1.97 -6.58 3.50
N GLY A 135 1.80 -5.31 3.12
CA GLY A 135 0.74 -4.44 3.64
C GLY A 135 -0.68 -4.96 3.35
N THR A 136 -0.83 -5.87 2.39
CA THR A 136 -2.11 -6.55 2.13
C THR A 136 -2.53 -7.49 3.25
N ILE A 137 -1.60 -8.01 4.03
CA ILE A 137 -1.88 -8.87 5.19
C ILE A 137 -2.59 -8.04 6.25
N THR A 138 -1.96 -6.93 6.65
CA THR A 138 -2.54 -5.95 7.59
C THR A 138 -3.86 -5.38 7.05
N GLY A 139 -3.92 -5.05 5.75
CA GLY A 139 -5.13 -4.52 5.11
C GLY A 139 -6.32 -5.48 5.19
N VAL A 140 -6.13 -6.75 4.85
CA VAL A 140 -7.17 -7.79 4.95
C VAL A 140 -7.64 -7.97 6.40
N ASN A 141 -6.72 -7.99 7.36
CA ASN A 141 -7.05 -8.14 8.78
C ASN A 141 -7.87 -6.95 9.29
N LEU A 142 -7.46 -5.72 8.96
CA LEU A 142 -8.18 -4.49 9.34
C LEU A 142 -9.60 -4.47 8.79
N VAL A 143 -9.79 -4.72 7.49
CA VAL A 143 -11.14 -4.68 6.88
C VAL A 143 -12.02 -5.84 7.36
N LYS A 144 -11.44 -6.97 7.73
CA LYS A 144 -12.14 -8.08 8.34
C LYS A 144 -12.64 -7.75 9.75
N LYS A 145 -11.77 -7.15 10.59
CA LYS A 145 -12.07 -6.81 11.98
C LYS A 145 -12.95 -5.56 12.10
N HIS A 146 -12.76 -4.57 11.22
CA HIS A 146 -13.37 -3.24 11.30
C HIS A 146 -14.02 -2.78 9.98
N PRO A 147 -14.94 -3.56 9.38
CA PRO A 147 -15.47 -3.27 8.04
C PRO A 147 -16.20 -1.91 7.94
N SER A 148 -16.77 -1.43 9.05
CA SER A 148 -17.48 -0.13 9.09
C SER A 148 -16.59 1.08 8.89
N LEU A 149 -15.26 0.93 8.96
CA LEU A 149 -14.30 2.03 8.77
C LEU A 149 -13.93 2.26 7.30
N PHE A 150 -14.35 1.39 6.39
CA PHE A 150 -13.85 1.40 5.02
C PHE A 150 -14.96 1.50 3.99
N TYR A 151 -14.75 2.33 2.95
CA TYR A 151 -15.53 2.32 1.73
C TYR A 151 -15.20 1.08 0.89
N ALA A 152 -13.91 0.84 0.65
CA ALA A 152 -13.41 -0.29 -0.10
C ALA A 152 -11.99 -0.69 0.36
N TYR A 153 -11.61 -1.92 0.06
CA TYR A 153 -10.25 -2.42 0.18
C TYR A 153 -9.65 -2.67 -1.19
N ILE A 154 -8.44 -2.15 -1.41
CA ILE A 154 -7.66 -2.31 -2.63
C ILE A 154 -6.39 -3.09 -2.30
N GLY A 155 -6.31 -4.35 -2.68
CA GLY A 155 -5.15 -5.21 -2.49
C GLY A 155 -4.27 -5.24 -3.74
N VAL A 156 -3.05 -4.71 -3.65
CA VAL A 156 -2.08 -4.64 -4.75
C VAL A 156 -0.93 -5.60 -4.48
N GLY A 157 -0.65 -6.51 -5.42
CA GLY A 157 0.31 -7.59 -5.17
C GLY A 157 -0.10 -8.41 -3.94
N GLN A 158 -1.36 -8.86 -3.91
CA GLN A 158 -1.99 -9.48 -2.74
C GLN A 158 -1.28 -10.74 -2.29
N VAL A 159 -0.68 -10.68 -1.13
CA VAL A 159 -0.13 -11.85 -0.41
C VAL A 159 -1.27 -12.68 0.17
N THR A 160 -1.16 -14.00 0.07
CA THR A 160 -2.25 -14.91 0.49
C THR A 160 -1.80 -16.01 1.44
N ASN A 161 -0.74 -16.72 1.11
CA ASN A 161 -0.10 -17.72 1.94
C ASN A 161 1.40 -17.68 1.66
N LEU A 162 2.19 -17.30 2.66
CA LEU A 162 3.62 -17.01 2.45
C LEU A 162 4.42 -18.25 2.08
N TYR A 163 4.13 -19.38 2.68
CA TYR A 163 4.83 -20.61 2.33
C TYR A 163 4.62 -20.99 0.85
N LEU A 164 3.38 -20.93 0.37
CA LEU A 164 3.06 -21.18 -1.02
C LEU A 164 3.63 -20.10 -1.95
N ASN A 165 3.67 -18.84 -1.48
CA ASN A 165 4.27 -17.73 -2.18
C ASN A 165 5.74 -18.01 -2.47
N GLU A 166 6.52 -18.29 -1.43
CA GLU A 166 7.96 -18.54 -1.54
C GLU A 166 8.25 -19.80 -2.37
N LYS A 167 7.47 -20.85 -2.18
CA LYS A 167 7.57 -22.06 -3.00
C LYS A 167 7.32 -21.80 -4.48
N THR A 168 6.34 -20.96 -4.80
CA THR A 168 6.00 -20.59 -6.19
C THR A 168 7.09 -19.72 -6.82
N SER A 169 7.61 -18.73 -6.08
CA SER A 169 8.71 -17.85 -6.49
C SER A 169 9.97 -18.66 -6.80
N LEU A 170 10.35 -19.57 -5.90
CA LEU A 170 11.51 -20.44 -6.07
C LEU A 170 11.35 -21.37 -7.29
N SER A 171 10.16 -21.97 -7.45
CA SER A 171 9.86 -22.84 -8.61
C SER A 171 9.97 -22.10 -9.94
N TYR A 172 9.50 -20.84 -9.98
CA TYR A 172 9.67 -19.98 -11.16
C TYR A 172 11.16 -19.77 -11.48
N SER A 173 11.96 -19.37 -10.48
CA SER A 173 13.40 -19.13 -10.67
C SER A 173 14.14 -20.37 -11.16
N ILE A 174 13.82 -21.56 -10.63
CA ILE A 174 14.38 -22.85 -11.08
C ILE A 174 13.98 -23.12 -12.55
N GLN A 175 12.72 -22.87 -12.90
CA GLN A 175 12.27 -23.05 -14.28
C GLN A 175 13.01 -22.12 -15.24
N GLN A 176 13.18 -20.84 -14.87
CA GLN A 176 13.94 -19.87 -15.67
C GLN A 176 15.41 -20.25 -15.83
N ALA A 177 16.06 -20.68 -14.75
CA ALA A 177 17.44 -21.16 -14.78
C ALA A 177 17.61 -22.34 -15.77
N LYS A 178 16.67 -23.28 -15.78
CA LYS A 178 16.66 -24.39 -16.75
C LYS A 178 16.49 -23.89 -18.19
N LEU A 179 15.52 -23.01 -18.43
CA LEU A 179 15.22 -22.48 -19.78
C LEU A 179 16.38 -21.67 -20.35
N GLN A 180 17.06 -20.91 -19.51
CA GLN A 180 18.19 -20.07 -19.90
C GLN A 180 19.56 -20.81 -19.84
N LYS A 181 19.56 -22.09 -19.41
CA LYS A 181 20.75 -22.93 -19.24
C LYS A 181 21.77 -22.30 -18.28
N ASP A 182 21.30 -21.54 -17.26
CA ASP A 182 22.16 -20.96 -16.23
C ASP A 182 22.50 -22.02 -15.18
N ILE A 183 23.65 -22.68 -15.37
CA ILE A 183 24.11 -23.78 -14.51
C ILE A 183 24.35 -23.30 -13.07
N THR A 184 24.90 -22.09 -12.91
CA THR A 184 25.19 -21.52 -11.59
C THR A 184 23.91 -21.27 -10.81
N ALA A 185 22.94 -20.58 -11.43
CA ALA A 185 21.64 -20.35 -10.84
C ALA A 185 20.94 -21.66 -10.50
N LEU A 186 20.92 -22.59 -11.44
CA LEU A 186 20.24 -23.89 -11.28
C LEU A 186 20.81 -24.68 -10.10
N SER A 187 22.14 -24.77 -9.98
CA SER A 187 22.80 -25.45 -8.87
C SER A 187 22.45 -24.81 -7.52
N GLN A 188 22.57 -23.48 -7.40
CA GLN A 188 22.24 -22.77 -6.13
C GLN A 188 20.77 -22.89 -5.76
N LEU A 189 19.85 -22.78 -6.75
CA LEU A 189 18.41 -22.87 -6.51
C LEU A 189 17.96 -24.29 -6.16
N GLN A 190 18.56 -25.32 -6.74
CA GLN A 190 18.27 -26.71 -6.39
C GLN A 190 18.76 -27.06 -4.97
N GLU A 191 19.92 -26.54 -4.57
CA GLU A 191 20.38 -26.68 -3.19
C GLU A 191 19.50 -25.93 -2.21
N LEU A 192 19.08 -24.70 -2.56
CA LEU A 192 18.14 -23.91 -1.78
C LEU A 192 16.79 -24.63 -1.61
N GLN A 193 16.27 -25.27 -2.66
CA GLN A 193 14.99 -25.98 -2.65
C GLN A 193 14.91 -27.11 -1.62
N LYS A 194 16.04 -27.68 -1.20
CA LYS A 194 16.08 -28.76 -0.19
C LYS A 194 15.70 -28.28 1.23
N ARG A 195 15.82 -26.96 1.51
CA ARG A 195 15.63 -26.41 2.86
C ARG A 195 14.70 -25.18 2.92
N TYR A 196 14.45 -24.52 1.79
CA TYR A 196 13.62 -23.30 1.69
C TYR A 196 12.40 -23.53 0.79
N PRO A 197 11.23 -22.96 1.08
CA PRO A 197 10.92 -22.19 2.30
C PRO A 197 10.69 -23.09 3.53
N SER A 198 10.93 -22.53 4.72
CA SER A 198 10.68 -23.19 6.02
C SER A 198 9.67 -22.39 6.85
N GLN A 199 8.79 -23.09 7.58
CA GLN A 199 7.89 -22.46 8.55
C GLN A 199 8.44 -22.52 9.99
N THR A 200 9.55 -23.21 10.21
CA THR A 200 10.08 -23.51 11.55
C THR A 200 11.41 -22.83 11.83
N LYS A 201 12.06 -22.26 10.80
CA LYS A 201 13.35 -21.62 10.93
C LYS A 201 13.27 -20.18 10.44
N ASN A 202 14.11 -19.30 11.03
CA ASN A 202 14.38 -18.01 10.46
C ASN A 202 15.37 -18.20 9.30
N ASP A 203 14.86 -18.15 8.08
CA ASP A 203 15.58 -18.46 6.85
C ASP A 203 15.81 -17.21 5.96
N LEU A 204 16.08 -16.05 6.58
CA LEU A 204 16.29 -14.78 5.86
C LEU A 204 17.41 -14.83 4.82
N GLN A 205 18.51 -15.53 5.11
CA GLN A 205 19.59 -15.70 4.14
C GLN A 205 19.12 -16.46 2.90
N ASP A 206 18.31 -17.49 3.11
CA ASP A 206 17.70 -18.26 2.04
C ASP A 206 16.67 -17.44 1.25
N LEU A 207 15.90 -16.58 1.95
CA LEU A 207 15.04 -15.59 1.30
C LEU A 207 15.84 -14.65 0.40
N TYR A 208 16.94 -14.07 0.89
CA TYR A 208 17.75 -13.14 0.10
C TYR A 208 18.37 -13.82 -1.13
N LEU A 209 18.81 -15.06 -0.99
CA LEU A 209 19.28 -15.85 -2.12
C LEU A 209 18.16 -16.12 -3.13
N SER A 210 16.98 -16.48 -2.67
CA SER A 210 15.78 -16.65 -3.50
C SER A 210 15.45 -15.37 -4.26
N ARG A 211 15.43 -14.21 -3.57
CA ARG A 211 15.14 -12.90 -4.18
C ARG A 211 16.19 -12.44 -5.18
N LYS A 212 17.48 -12.74 -4.92
CA LYS A 212 18.57 -12.51 -5.90
C LYS A 212 18.25 -13.16 -7.23
N TRP A 213 17.91 -14.43 -7.24
CA TRP A 213 17.62 -15.18 -8.46
C TRP A 213 16.26 -14.84 -9.07
N LEU A 214 15.26 -14.54 -8.23
CA LEU A 214 13.96 -14.05 -8.72
C LEU A 214 14.13 -12.77 -9.55
N ARG A 215 14.89 -11.80 -9.05
CA ARG A 215 15.19 -10.53 -9.74
C ARG A 215 16.03 -10.73 -10.98
N HIS A 216 17.04 -11.61 -10.91
CA HIS A 216 17.86 -11.97 -12.06
C HIS A 216 17.00 -12.47 -13.23
N PHE A 217 15.97 -13.24 -12.95
CA PHE A 217 15.03 -13.76 -13.94
C PHE A 217 13.78 -12.89 -14.14
N HIS A 218 13.79 -11.65 -13.73
CA HIS A 218 12.68 -10.69 -13.89
C HIS A 218 11.35 -11.16 -13.29
N GLY A 219 11.40 -11.88 -12.15
CA GLY A 219 10.18 -12.39 -11.50
C GLY A 219 9.43 -11.36 -10.66
N ASP A 220 9.95 -10.15 -10.50
CA ASP A 220 9.33 -9.00 -9.86
C ASP A 220 8.99 -7.86 -10.85
N PHE A 221 9.51 -7.94 -12.08
CA PHE A 221 9.22 -7.03 -13.18
C PHE A 221 8.94 -7.78 -14.47
N CYS A 222 8.10 -7.22 -15.34
CA CYS A 222 8.07 -7.67 -16.72
C CYS A 222 9.39 -7.27 -17.43
N LYS A 223 9.73 -8.02 -18.47
CA LYS A 223 10.95 -7.79 -19.25
C LYS A 223 11.00 -6.33 -19.74
N GLY A 224 12.14 -5.69 -19.59
CA GLY A 224 12.37 -4.32 -20.02
C GLY A 224 12.14 -3.24 -18.95
N THR A 225 11.70 -3.62 -17.74
CA THR A 225 11.55 -2.72 -16.60
C THR A 225 12.47 -3.12 -15.45
N SER A 226 12.76 -2.18 -14.55
CA SER A 226 13.60 -2.42 -13.36
C SER A 226 13.27 -1.43 -12.25
N VAL A 227 13.62 -1.80 -11.01
CA VAL A 227 13.45 -0.91 -9.85
C VAL A 227 14.25 0.38 -9.99
N GLY A 228 15.43 0.34 -10.63
CA GLY A 228 16.26 1.53 -10.85
C GLY A 228 15.57 2.60 -11.70
N GLN A 229 14.63 2.22 -12.57
CA GLN A 229 13.83 3.18 -13.32
C GLN A 229 12.80 3.90 -12.45
N LEU A 230 12.30 3.25 -11.38
CA LEU A 230 11.34 3.86 -10.46
C LEU A 230 11.97 4.93 -9.58
N TYR A 231 13.27 4.86 -9.30
CA TYR A 231 14.00 5.88 -8.55
C TYR A 231 14.37 7.12 -9.39
N LYS A 232 14.31 7.01 -10.73
CA LYS A 232 14.50 8.16 -11.59
C LYS A 232 13.35 9.14 -11.37
N ASN A 233 13.65 10.44 -11.34
CA ASN A 233 12.64 11.51 -11.20
C ASN A 233 11.87 11.48 -9.87
N MET A 234 12.48 10.97 -8.80
CA MET A 234 11.87 11.04 -7.46
C MET A 234 11.41 12.48 -7.17
N ASP A 235 10.20 12.61 -6.64
CA ASP A 235 9.61 13.89 -6.25
C ASP A 235 10.52 14.66 -5.28
N THR A 236 10.59 16.00 -5.41
CA THR A 236 11.50 16.82 -4.62
C THR A 236 11.21 16.73 -3.12
N PHE A 237 9.94 16.70 -2.74
CA PHE A 237 9.53 16.56 -1.34
C PHE A 237 9.90 15.16 -0.81
N ALA A 238 9.73 14.13 -1.61
CA ALA A 238 10.15 12.77 -1.27
C ALA A 238 11.68 12.69 -1.06
N LYS A 239 12.48 13.33 -1.92
CA LYS A 239 13.95 13.38 -1.80
C LYS A 239 14.41 14.02 -0.49
N GLN A 240 13.73 15.06 -0.01
CA GLN A 240 14.09 15.74 1.23
C GLN A 240 13.96 14.85 2.47
N HIS A 241 13.08 13.85 2.42
CA HIS A 241 12.80 12.93 3.52
C HIS A 241 13.40 11.53 3.30
N TYR A 242 13.95 11.28 2.10
CA TYR A 242 14.54 9.99 1.77
C TYR A 242 15.91 9.84 2.43
N ASN A 243 16.10 8.74 3.16
CA ASN A 243 17.36 8.40 3.82
C ASN A 243 17.65 6.91 3.64
N ASP A 244 18.56 6.59 2.70
CA ASP A 244 18.95 5.22 2.37
C ASP A 244 19.36 4.40 3.60
N SER A 245 20.20 4.97 4.46
CA SER A 245 20.71 4.27 5.65
C SER A 245 19.60 3.94 6.63
N LEU A 246 18.69 4.90 6.89
CA LEU A 246 17.56 4.70 7.80
C LEU A 246 16.55 3.68 7.22
N ILE A 247 16.29 3.75 5.92
CA ILE A 247 15.42 2.79 5.23
C ILE A 247 16.01 1.38 5.30
N ALA A 248 17.31 1.23 5.03
CA ALA A 248 17.98 -0.07 5.08
C ALA A 248 18.00 -0.65 6.50
N LYS A 249 18.31 0.16 7.52
CA LYS A 249 18.27 -0.26 8.94
C LYS A 249 16.87 -0.72 9.35
N GLY A 250 15.86 0.10 9.07
CA GLY A 250 14.47 -0.23 9.41
C GLY A 250 13.98 -1.49 8.70
N GLN A 251 14.37 -1.68 7.43
CA GLN A 251 14.04 -2.90 6.69
C GLN A 251 14.69 -4.14 7.30
N SER A 252 15.98 -4.09 7.63
CA SER A 252 16.70 -5.22 8.27
C SER A 252 16.05 -5.56 9.60
N PHE A 253 15.88 -4.57 10.49
CA PHE A 253 15.25 -4.74 11.79
C PHE A 253 13.86 -5.38 11.68
N THR A 254 13.00 -4.84 10.81
CA THR A 254 11.62 -5.34 10.67
C THR A 254 11.60 -6.76 10.09
N MET A 255 12.45 -7.05 9.10
CA MET A 255 12.55 -8.39 8.52
C MET A 255 13.01 -9.41 9.56
N GLU A 256 14.05 -9.08 10.34
CA GLU A 256 14.57 -9.98 11.38
C GLU A 256 13.53 -10.26 12.47
N ALA A 257 12.81 -9.22 12.91
CA ALA A 257 11.81 -9.36 13.97
C ALA A 257 10.53 -10.09 13.52
N MET A 258 10.07 -9.90 12.27
CA MET A 258 8.75 -10.34 11.82
C MET A 258 8.77 -11.58 10.92
N TRP A 259 9.91 -11.97 10.33
CA TRP A 259 9.92 -13.00 9.29
C TRP A 259 9.29 -14.32 9.71
N ALA A 260 9.54 -14.75 10.93
CA ALA A 260 8.96 -15.98 11.46
C ALA A 260 7.42 -15.93 11.57
N GLU A 261 6.84 -14.76 11.88
CA GLU A 261 5.39 -14.55 11.89
C GLU A 261 4.83 -14.45 10.47
N VAL A 262 5.53 -13.73 9.59
CA VAL A 262 5.19 -13.58 8.17
C VAL A 262 5.05 -14.94 7.50
N MET A 263 5.95 -15.88 7.75
CA MET A 263 5.92 -17.23 7.16
C MET A 263 4.72 -18.08 7.60
N LYS A 264 4.05 -17.73 8.69
CA LYS A 264 2.84 -18.40 9.19
C LYS A 264 1.55 -17.88 8.57
N VAL A 265 1.62 -16.82 7.75
CA VAL A 265 0.43 -16.19 7.15
C VAL A 265 -0.24 -17.14 6.16
N ASP A 266 -1.54 -17.36 6.38
CA ASP A 266 -2.44 -18.11 5.48
C ASP A 266 -3.83 -17.47 5.44
N LEU A 267 -4.04 -16.53 4.53
CA LEU A 267 -5.32 -15.87 4.35
C LEU A 267 -6.39 -16.79 3.74
N PHE A 268 -6.01 -17.87 3.07
CA PHE A 268 -6.99 -18.88 2.62
C PHE A 268 -7.72 -19.51 3.80
N ARG A 269 -7.04 -19.62 4.94
CA ARG A 269 -7.61 -20.15 6.19
C ARG A 269 -8.29 -19.06 7.01
N THR A 270 -7.66 -17.88 7.13
CA THR A 270 -8.04 -16.85 8.10
C THR A 270 -9.00 -15.78 7.55
N ALA A 271 -9.11 -15.62 6.22
CA ALA A 271 -9.93 -14.59 5.58
C ALA A 271 -10.81 -15.17 4.47
N LYS A 272 -11.88 -15.88 4.84
CA LYS A 272 -12.83 -16.48 3.88
C LYS A 272 -13.86 -15.48 3.36
N GLU A 273 -14.13 -14.42 4.14
CA GLU A 273 -15.11 -13.40 3.84
C GLU A 273 -14.63 -12.02 4.30
N LEU A 274 -14.89 -11.00 3.49
CA LEU A 274 -14.77 -9.59 3.84
C LEU A 274 -16.12 -8.90 3.61
N LYS A 275 -16.44 -7.92 4.46
CA LYS A 275 -17.75 -7.23 4.43
C LYS A 275 -17.69 -5.85 3.79
N VAL A 276 -16.69 -5.63 2.94
CA VAL A 276 -16.46 -4.40 2.17
C VAL A 276 -16.25 -4.76 0.70
N PRO A 277 -16.49 -3.84 -0.24
CA PRO A 277 -16.05 -3.97 -1.62
C PRO A 277 -14.54 -4.23 -1.71
N VAL A 278 -14.11 -5.15 -2.60
CA VAL A 278 -12.72 -5.59 -2.71
C VAL A 278 -12.24 -5.49 -4.16
N TYR A 279 -11.10 -4.83 -4.34
CA TYR A 279 -10.42 -4.72 -5.63
C TYR A 279 -9.02 -5.32 -5.50
N PHE A 280 -8.71 -6.36 -6.30
CA PHE A 280 -7.36 -6.89 -6.37
C PHE A 280 -6.69 -6.44 -7.66
N ILE A 281 -5.50 -5.87 -7.53
CA ILE A 281 -4.67 -5.41 -8.63
C ILE A 281 -3.41 -6.26 -8.65
N ALA A 282 -3.13 -6.89 -9.78
CA ALA A 282 -2.02 -7.84 -9.90
C ALA A 282 -1.29 -7.68 -11.22
N GLY A 283 0.03 -7.55 -11.18
CA GLY A 283 0.87 -7.58 -12.35
C GLY A 283 1.00 -8.97 -12.95
N ARG A 284 0.99 -9.07 -14.28
CA ARG A 284 1.07 -10.35 -14.98
C ARG A 284 2.36 -11.10 -14.71
N CYS A 285 3.46 -10.38 -14.53
CA CYS A 285 4.80 -10.90 -14.28
C CYS A 285 5.18 -10.97 -12.79
N ASP A 286 4.21 -10.84 -11.87
CA ASP A 286 4.50 -10.89 -10.44
C ASP A 286 4.66 -12.34 -9.95
N TYR A 287 5.91 -12.69 -9.66
CA TYR A 287 6.30 -13.90 -8.95
C TYR A 287 6.91 -13.59 -7.57
N ASN A 288 7.00 -12.32 -7.19
CA ASN A 288 7.38 -11.92 -5.83
C ASN A 288 6.21 -12.13 -4.86
N ALA A 289 5.02 -11.62 -5.21
CA ALA A 289 3.74 -12.04 -4.62
C ALA A 289 2.90 -12.70 -5.74
N PRO A 290 3.06 -14.00 -6.00
CA PRO A 290 2.59 -14.63 -7.24
C PRO A 290 1.12 -14.38 -7.54
N SER A 291 0.85 -13.62 -8.60
CA SER A 291 -0.49 -13.20 -9.01
C SER A 291 -1.48 -14.36 -9.19
N LYS A 292 -0.99 -15.56 -9.54
CA LYS A 292 -1.80 -16.77 -9.61
C LYS A 292 -2.38 -17.16 -8.26
N LEU A 293 -1.66 -16.94 -7.16
CA LEU A 293 -2.15 -17.20 -5.80
C LEU A 293 -3.17 -16.14 -5.39
N ALA A 294 -2.92 -14.87 -5.70
CA ALA A 294 -3.87 -13.79 -5.49
C ALA A 294 -5.19 -14.05 -6.23
N PHE A 295 -5.13 -14.48 -7.50
CA PHE A 295 -6.31 -14.84 -8.28
C PHE A 295 -7.06 -16.06 -7.71
N LYS A 296 -6.32 -17.07 -7.22
CA LYS A 296 -6.92 -18.21 -6.52
C LYS A 296 -7.65 -17.78 -5.24
N PHE A 297 -7.08 -16.85 -4.49
CA PHE A 297 -7.69 -16.26 -3.30
C PHE A 297 -8.94 -15.47 -3.66
N TYR A 298 -8.86 -14.58 -4.66
CA TYR A 298 -10.02 -13.85 -5.18
C TYR A 298 -11.20 -14.77 -5.51
N LYS A 299 -10.96 -15.89 -6.20
CA LYS A 299 -12.03 -16.82 -6.53
C LYS A 299 -12.74 -17.39 -5.30
N LYS A 300 -12.00 -17.63 -4.22
CA LYS A 300 -12.52 -18.26 -2.98
C LYS A 300 -13.11 -17.25 -1.99
N LEU A 301 -12.63 -16.01 -2.00
CA LEU A 301 -13.06 -14.96 -1.10
C LEU A 301 -14.53 -14.60 -1.34
N LYS A 302 -15.32 -14.45 -0.27
CA LYS A 302 -16.66 -13.85 -0.30
C LYS A 302 -16.54 -12.36 0.03
N ALA A 303 -17.25 -11.50 -0.72
CA ALA A 303 -17.34 -10.07 -0.46
C ALA A 303 -18.64 -9.52 -1.10
N PRO A 304 -19.16 -8.34 -0.65
CA PRO A 304 -20.33 -7.71 -1.26
C PRO A 304 -20.16 -7.45 -2.75
N SER A 305 -19.00 -6.98 -3.15
CA SER A 305 -18.51 -6.91 -4.52
C SER A 305 -17.03 -7.20 -4.56
N LYS A 306 -16.55 -7.79 -5.64
CA LYS A 306 -15.11 -8.04 -5.81
C LYS A 306 -14.73 -7.99 -7.28
N THR A 307 -13.60 -7.33 -7.56
CA THR A 307 -13.03 -7.19 -8.90
C THR A 307 -11.56 -7.60 -8.89
N PHE A 308 -11.11 -8.27 -9.94
CA PHE A 308 -9.70 -8.61 -10.13
C PHE A 308 -9.20 -7.96 -11.42
N ILE A 309 -8.18 -7.11 -11.29
CA ILE A 309 -7.66 -6.28 -12.39
C ILE A 309 -6.23 -6.69 -12.71
N TRP A 310 -6.01 -7.11 -13.96
CA TRP A 310 -4.69 -7.45 -14.44
C TRP A 310 -3.96 -6.24 -15.00
N PHE A 311 -2.72 -6.08 -14.59
CA PHE A 311 -1.75 -5.15 -15.15
C PHE A 311 -0.81 -5.95 -16.04
N GLU A 312 -1.05 -5.90 -17.34
CA GLU A 312 -0.47 -6.85 -18.29
C GLU A 312 1.03 -6.65 -18.51
N ASN A 313 1.53 -5.41 -18.34
CA ASN A 313 2.92 -5.04 -18.57
C ASN A 313 3.71 -4.86 -17.27
N SER A 314 3.17 -5.29 -16.14
CA SER A 314 3.77 -5.11 -14.83
C SER A 314 3.97 -6.42 -14.09
N GLY A 315 4.97 -6.42 -13.20
CA GLY A 315 5.16 -7.39 -12.14
C GLY A 315 4.68 -6.86 -10.80
N HIS A 316 5.51 -7.00 -9.77
CA HIS A 316 5.20 -6.63 -8.39
C HIS A 316 4.94 -5.14 -8.20
N TYR A 317 5.56 -4.29 -9.00
CA TYR A 317 5.52 -2.83 -8.92
C TYR A 317 4.44 -2.19 -9.82
N ALA A 318 3.34 -2.89 -10.05
CA ALA A 318 2.24 -2.47 -10.93
C ALA A 318 1.75 -1.02 -10.71
N PRO A 319 1.56 -0.50 -9.47
CA PRO A 319 1.09 0.88 -9.24
C PRO A 319 2.04 1.95 -9.75
N PHE A 320 3.32 1.62 -9.90
CA PHE A 320 4.36 2.56 -10.27
C PHE A 320 4.81 2.39 -11.72
N VAL A 321 4.79 1.17 -12.23
CA VAL A 321 5.15 0.87 -13.63
C VAL A 321 4.04 1.26 -14.60
N GLU A 322 2.79 0.96 -14.28
CA GLU A 322 1.60 1.40 -15.04
C GLU A 322 0.81 2.45 -14.23
N ALA A 323 1.52 3.49 -13.74
CA ALA A 323 0.98 4.48 -12.81
C ALA A 323 -0.25 5.21 -13.36
N GLU A 324 -0.26 5.58 -14.63
CA GLU A 324 -1.42 6.24 -15.26
C GLU A 324 -2.67 5.35 -15.21
N LYS A 325 -2.53 4.07 -15.53
CA LYS A 325 -3.63 3.09 -15.45
C LYS A 325 -4.12 2.91 -14.02
N PHE A 326 -3.17 2.82 -13.06
CA PHE A 326 -3.50 2.69 -11.64
C PHE A 326 -4.26 3.92 -11.13
N ASN A 327 -3.75 5.12 -11.41
CA ASN A 327 -4.37 6.36 -10.97
C ASN A 327 -5.78 6.52 -11.56
N ARG A 328 -5.96 6.28 -12.86
CA ARG A 328 -7.26 6.33 -13.51
C ARG A 328 -8.25 5.32 -12.91
N LEU A 329 -7.82 4.09 -12.67
CA LEU A 329 -8.65 3.07 -12.01
C LEU A 329 -9.19 3.54 -10.65
N LEU A 330 -8.34 4.13 -9.81
CA LEU A 330 -8.75 4.62 -8.49
C LEU A 330 -9.66 5.86 -8.60
N LEU A 331 -9.34 6.78 -9.51
CA LEU A 331 -10.04 8.06 -9.64
C LEU A 331 -11.42 7.93 -10.31
N ASP A 332 -11.51 7.09 -11.34
CA ASP A 332 -12.67 7.07 -12.24
C ASP A 332 -13.57 5.86 -12.03
N GLU A 333 -13.01 4.73 -11.59
CA GLU A 333 -13.78 3.50 -11.41
C GLU A 333 -14.07 3.22 -9.93
N ILE A 334 -13.02 3.09 -9.09
CA ILE A 334 -13.21 2.71 -7.69
C ILE A 334 -13.95 3.81 -6.92
N LEU A 335 -13.51 5.06 -7.08
CA LEU A 335 -14.15 6.20 -6.39
C LEU A 335 -15.60 6.42 -6.84
N ALA A 336 -15.90 6.18 -8.12
CA ALA A 336 -17.26 6.36 -8.65
C ALA A 336 -18.23 5.26 -8.22
N ASN A 337 -17.73 4.05 -7.99
CA ASN A 337 -18.55 2.90 -7.59
C ASN A 337 -18.95 2.92 -6.11
N GLU A 338 -18.24 3.69 -5.28
CA GLU A 338 -18.49 3.73 -3.85
C GLU A 338 -19.35 4.97 -3.49
N LYS A 339 -20.43 4.73 -2.77
CA LYS A 339 -21.30 5.82 -2.26
C LYS A 339 -20.58 6.52 -1.11
N LEU A 340 -20.13 7.73 -1.35
CA LEU A 340 -19.45 8.61 -0.38
C LEU A 340 -20.46 9.30 0.55
#